data_c20e6ed2b83a32c6d76eb08e25624612
#
_entry.id   c20e6ed2b83a32c6d76eb08e25624612
#
_cell.length_a   1.000
_cell.length_b   1.000
_cell.length_c   1.000
_cell.angle_alpha   90.00
_cell.angle_beta   90.00
_cell.angle_gamma   90.00
#
_symmetry.space_group_name_H-M   'P 1'
#
loop_
_entity.id
_entity.type
_entity.pdbx_description
1 polymer ?
#
loop_
_entity_poly.entity_id
_entity_poly.type
_entity_poly.pdbx_seq_one_letter_code
_entity_poly.pdbx_strand_id
1 'polypeptide(L)'
;LLLALATVLCASGFAAPAAGDCQPGGPCSTPLEVRAVVVTLFEIGDDEGDRPGEFQLWKTRGNFSVTLPFPQGHHELVYDPERKVLAMVTGIGTMKSTANIMALGLDARFDLTRAYWLVAGIAGIDPADASLGSAVWSTYVVDGDLGHEIDAREMPEDWAYPYFPRRASTPYATPRPPSEGEIFVLNDGLRNWAYAQTKDLTLPDLPGMAEARAVYAEPAAKRPPFVLKGAHLAAMTFWHGALMNDWANHWVAYWSEGQGNFVTSAMEDSGTAQALTYLDRLGKADYDRLMVLRAASNYTTPPPGVTPAHNLLSERSSGYSGLLGAVESLYLVGNTVLEALLADWPKHAVAPPSAD
;
A
#
# COMPACT_ATOMS: atom_id res chain seq x y z
N LEU A 1 3.92 37.13 60.67
CA LEU A 1 3.26 35.81 60.53
C LEU A 1 2.36 35.86 59.31
N LEU A 2 2.87 35.44 58.11
CA LEU A 2 2.07 35.24 56.90
C LEU A 2 2.05 33.74 56.62
N LEU A 3 0.87 33.14 56.69
CA LEU A 3 0.61 31.77 56.22
C LEU A 3 0.40 31.85 54.73
N ALA A 4 1.24 31.14 53.95
CA ALA A 4 1.01 30.87 52.54
C ALA A 4 0.21 29.57 52.42
N LEU A 5 -1.01 29.68 51.87
CA LEU A 5 -1.83 28.54 51.46
C LEU A 5 -1.30 28.04 50.11
N ALA A 6 -0.73 26.84 50.09
CA ALA A 6 -0.39 26.13 48.84
C ALA A 6 -1.61 25.35 48.36
N THR A 7 -2.22 25.80 47.27
CA THR A 7 -3.25 25.06 46.53
C THR A 7 -2.59 23.99 45.72
N VAL A 8 -2.78 22.74 46.10
CA VAL A 8 -2.42 21.56 45.29
C VAL A 8 -3.50 21.38 44.22
N LEU A 9 -3.19 21.74 42.98
CA LEU A 9 -3.99 21.29 41.81
C LEU A 9 -3.69 19.82 41.58
N CYS A 10 -4.64 18.94 41.90
CA CYS A 10 -4.66 17.59 41.38
C CYS A 10 -5.01 17.65 39.87
N ALA A 11 -4.01 17.58 39.03
CA ALA A 11 -4.20 17.24 37.64
C ALA A 11 -4.58 15.74 37.56
N SER A 12 -5.87 15.47 37.35
CA SER A 12 -6.33 14.13 36.96
C SER A 12 -5.84 13.86 35.55
N GLY A 13 -4.60 13.35 35.45
CA GLY A 13 -4.08 12.78 34.24
C GLY A 13 -4.91 11.53 33.92
N PHE A 14 -5.60 11.52 32.79
CA PHE A 14 -6.04 10.29 32.18
C PHE A 14 -4.78 9.49 31.85
N ALA A 15 -4.49 8.48 32.67
CA ALA A 15 -3.47 7.49 32.34
C ALA A 15 -3.96 6.78 31.07
N ALA A 16 -3.22 6.91 29.98
CA ALA A 16 -3.37 6.02 28.85
C ALA A 16 -3.34 4.58 29.37
N PRO A 17 -4.18 3.64 28.85
CA PRO A 17 -4.12 2.26 29.26
C PRO A 17 -2.68 1.80 29.07
N ALA A 18 -2.06 1.35 30.15
CA ALA A 18 -0.71 0.81 30.12
C ALA A 18 -0.71 -0.30 29.07
N ALA A 19 0.01 -0.13 27.97
CA ALA A 19 0.47 -1.25 27.16
C ALA A 19 1.10 -2.19 28.18
N GLY A 20 0.42 -3.33 28.44
CA GLY A 20 0.74 -4.20 29.58
C GLY A 20 2.25 -4.33 29.68
N ASP A 21 2.84 -4.33 30.89
CA ASP A 21 4.23 -4.16 31.29
C ASP A 21 5.31 -4.72 30.37
N CYS A 22 5.25 -4.34 29.09
CA CYS A 22 6.13 -4.79 28.03
C CYS A 22 7.22 -3.76 27.78
N GLN A 23 8.46 -4.14 28.04
CA GLN A 23 9.63 -3.40 27.56
C GLN A 23 9.95 -3.80 26.10
N PRO A 24 10.41 -2.90 25.23
CA PRO A 24 10.89 -3.26 23.92
C PRO A 24 11.89 -4.42 24.00
N GLY A 25 11.55 -5.58 23.42
CA GLY A 25 12.38 -6.79 23.47
C GLY A 25 12.24 -7.67 24.71
N GLY A 26 11.32 -7.35 25.67
CA GLY A 26 11.04 -8.18 26.85
C GLY A 26 9.78 -9.03 26.74
N PRO A 27 9.61 -10.06 27.60
CA PRO A 27 8.38 -10.84 27.64
C PRO A 27 7.20 -9.98 28.12
N CYS A 28 6.11 -9.99 27.35
CA CYS A 28 4.85 -9.37 27.73
C CYS A 28 3.96 -10.32 28.52
N SER A 29 3.31 -9.84 29.57
CA SER A 29 2.31 -10.64 30.30
C SER A 29 1.04 -10.91 29.47
N THR A 30 0.66 -9.97 28.61
CA THR A 30 -0.45 -10.10 27.66
C THR A 30 -0.22 -9.15 26.47
N PRO A 31 -0.02 -9.69 25.25
CA PRO A 31 0.12 -8.85 24.05
C PRO A 31 -1.17 -8.06 23.76
N LEU A 32 -1.02 -6.87 23.16
CA LEU A 32 -2.14 -6.10 22.64
C LEU A 32 -2.77 -6.87 21.47
N GLU A 33 -4.08 -7.12 21.55
CA GLU A 33 -4.83 -7.65 20.42
C GLU A 33 -4.88 -6.62 19.30
N VAL A 34 -4.49 -7.02 18.10
CA VAL A 34 -4.59 -6.20 16.88
C VAL A 34 -5.51 -6.92 15.90
N ARG A 35 -6.54 -6.22 15.45
CA ARG A 35 -7.52 -6.74 14.47
C ARG A 35 -7.17 -6.38 13.05
N ALA A 36 -6.56 -5.20 12.87
CA ALA A 36 -6.06 -4.79 11.57
C ALA A 36 -4.81 -3.90 11.73
N VAL A 37 -3.93 -3.99 10.74
CA VAL A 37 -2.77 -3.12 10.55
C VAL A 37 -2.96 -2.34 9.25
N VAL A 38 -3.05 -1.01 9.33
CA VAL A 38 -2.98 -0.13 8.17
C VAL A 38 -1.50 0.15 7.90
N VAL A 39 -1.04 -0.27 6.73
CA VAL A 39 0.34 -0.09 6.29
C VAL A 39 0.37 1.02 5.25
N THR A 40 0.94 2.16 5.60
CA THR A 40 1.26 3.26 4.69
C THR A 40 2.76 3.34 4.49
N LEU A 41 3.21 4.02 3.44
CA LEU A 41 4.59 3.93 2.99
C LEU A 41 5.37 5.23 3.21
N PHE A 42 4.68 6.37 3.19
CA PHE A 42 5.29 7.67 3.47
C PHE A 42 4.29 8.67 4.04
N GLU A 43 4.82 9.70 4.68
CA GLU A 43 4.11 10.93 5.00
C GLU A 43 4.89 12.14 4.48
N ILE A 44 4.21 13.27 4.27
CA ILE A 44 4.80 14.54 3.82
C ILE A 44 4.87 15.49 5.01
N GLY A 45 6.09 15.80 5.48
CA GLY A 45 6.27 16.71 6.62
C GLY A 45 5.85 16.10 7.94
N ASP A 46 4.89 16.74 8.60
CA ASP A 46 4.36 16.30 9.90
C ASP A 46 3.20 15.32 9.71
N ASP A 47 2.92 14.51 10.72
CA ASP A 47 1.81 13.57 10.71
C ASP A 47 0.42 14.23 10.66
N GLU A 48 0.34 15.52 10.92
CA GLU A 48 -0.91 16.29 11.00
C GLU A 48 -0.66 17.78 10.66
N GLY A 49 -1.66 18.39 10.00
CA GLY A 49 -1.74 19.85 9.89
C GLY A 49 -1.08 20.48 8.68
N ASP A 50 -0.42 19.69 7.84
CA ASP A 50 0.15 20.15 6.58
C ASP A 50 -0.44 19.39 5.37
N ARG A 51 0.28 19.31 4.25
CA ARG A 51 -0.17 18.58 3.06
C ARG A 51 -0.09 17.08 3.32
N PRO A 52 -1.20 16.32 3.23
CA PRO A 52 -1.17 14.90 3.54
C PRO A 52 -0.38 14.07 2.52
N GLY A 53 0.44 13.15 3.07
CA GLY A 53 0.87 11.94 2.40
C GLY A 53 -0.14 10.81 2.60
N GLU A 54 0.33 9.58 2.74
CA GLU A 54 -0.56 8.42 2.87
C GLU A 54 -1.09 8.21 4.29
N PHE A 55 -0.36 8.67 5.32
CA PHE A 55 -0.64 8.38 6.72
C PHE A 55 -1.57 9.39 7.38
N GLN A 56 -1.43 10.68 7.06
CA GLN A 56 -2.11 11.76 7.80
C GLN A 56 -3.62 11.60 7.88
N LEU A 57 -4.29 11.17 6.77
CA LEU A 57 -5.75 11.01 6.80
C LEU A 57 -6.20 9.86 7.71
N TRP A 58 -5.42 8.79 7.79
CA TRP A 58 -5.69 7.71 8.74
C TRP A 58 -5.59 8.20 10.18
N LYS A 59 -4.51 8.92 10.50
CA LYS A 59 -4.27 9.45 11.83
C LYS A 59 -5.32 10.47 12.26
N THR A 60 -5.66 11.41 11.39
CA THR A 60 -6.55 12.53 11.73
C THR A 60 -8.05 12.19 11.70
N ARG A 61 -8.47 11.22 10.90
CA ARG A 61 -9.87 10.81 10.77
C ARG A 61 -10.20 9.51 11.49
N GLY A 62 -9.18 8.71 11.81
CA GLY A 62 -9.31 7.55 12.68
C GLY A 62 -9.22 7.94 14.16
N ASN A 63 -9.59 7.02 15.04
CA ASN A 63 -9.47 7.22 16.50
C ASN A 63 -8.13 6.70 17.02
N PHE A 64 -7.02 7.05 16.36
CA PHE A 64 -5.67 6.65 16.76
C PHE A 64 -5.15 7.49 17.92
N SER A 65 -5.68 7.25 19.12
CA SER A 65 -5.42 8.05 20.32
C SER A 65 -4.13 7.68 21.05
N VAL A 66 -3.48 6.58 20.69
CA VAL A 66 -2.28 6.09 21.38
C VAL A 66 -1.11 6.03 20.41
N THR A 67 -0.02 6.73 20.72
CA THR A 67 1.25 6.61 20.01
C THR A 67 2.14 5.61 20.75
N LEU A 68 2.72 4.66 20.03
CA LEU A 68 3.57 3.60 20.57
C LEU A 68 4.99 3.73 19.99
N PRO A 69 6.03 3.83 20.84
CA PRO A 69 7.40 3.84 20.36
C PRO A 69 7.74 2.59 19.53
N PHE A 70 8.39 2.79 18.38
CA PHE A 70 8.82 1.73 17.49
C PHE A 70 10.26 1.97 17.01
N PRO A 71 11.25 1.91 17.92
CA PRO A 71 12.64 2.26 17.62
C PRO A 71 13.32 1.31 16.61
N GLN A 72 12.76 0.12 16.40
CA GLN A 72 13.21 -0.85 15.39
C GLN A 72 12.62 -0.61 14.01
N GLY A 73 11.72 0.37 13.85
CA GLY A 73 11.02 0.70 12.61
C GLY A 73 11.35 2.10 12.10
N HIS A 74 10.67 2.48 11.03
CA HIS A 74 10.86 3.76 10.33
C HIS A 74 10.19 4.94 11.03
N HIS A 75 9.06 4.66 11.68
CA HIS A 75 8.16 5.65 12.29
C HIS A 75 7.53 5.06 13.55
N GLU A 76 7.05 5.89 14.47
CA GLU A 76 6.22 5.42 15.58
C GLU A 76 4.94 4.77 15.07
N LEU A 77 4.36 3.87 15.89
CA LEU A 77 3.06 3.28 15.59
C LEU A 77 1.97 4.11 16.24
N VAL A 78 0.80 4.15 15.61
CA VAL A 78 -0.40 4.68 16.25
C VAL A 78 -1.45 3.57 16.38
N TYR A 79 -2.18 3.59 17.50
CA TYR A 79 -3.13 2.55 17.84
C TYR A 79 -4.49 3.14 18.24
N ASP A 80 -5.54 2.54 17.70
CA ASP A 80 -6.93 2.78 18.10
C ASP A 80 -7.34 1.66 19.06
N PRO A 81 -7.47 1.94 20.37
CA PRO A 81 -7.77 0.92 21.38
C PRO A 81 -9.22 0.39 21.31
N GLU A 82 -10.14 1.16 20.74
CA GLU A 82 -11.55 0.74 20.61
C GLU A 82 -11.73 -0.25 19.48
N ARG A 83 -11.19 0.08 18.30
CA ARG A 83 -11.24 -0.78 17.11
C ARG A 83 -10.14 -1.85 17.11
N LYS A 84 -9.09 -1.68 17.92
CA LYS A 84 -7.88 -2.52 17.95
C LYS A 84 -7.16 -2.51 16.61
N VAL A 85 -7.06 -1.33 16.01
CA VAL A 85 -6.40 -1.09 14.73
C VAL A 85 -5.06 -0.42 15.00
N LEU A 86 -4.02 -0.90 14.34
CA LEU A 86 -2.68 -0.33 14.31
C LEU A 86 -2.48 0.37 12.97
N ALA A 87 -1.80 1.52 12.94
CA ALA A 87 -1.32 2.11 11.70
C ALA A 87 0.17 2.40 11.79
N MET A 88 0.86 2.26 10.66
CA MET A 88 2.31 2.44 10.56
C MET A 88 2.73 3.09 9.25
N VAL A 89 3.91 3.72 9.26
CA VAL A 89 4.62 4.17 8.05
C VAL A 89 5.89 3.35 7.90
N THR A 90 6.03 2.63 6.80
CA THR A 90 7.19 1.75 6.58
C THR A 90 8.41 2.46 6.02
N GLY A 91 8.23 3.63 5.42
CA GLY A 91 9.21 4.27 4.55
C GLY A 91 9.19 3.67 3.13
N ILE A 92 9.62 4.47 2.17
CA ILE A 92 9.58 4.16 0.74
C ILE A 92 10.55 3.02 0.37
N GLY A 93 10.06 2.06 -0.40
CA GLY A 93 10.84 1.00 -1.05
C GLY A 93 10.76 -0.36 -0.35
N THR A 94 10.91 -1.41 -1.15
CA THR A 94 10.79 -2.83 -0.78
C THR A 94 11.60 -3.20 0.46
N MET A 95 12.86 -2.74 0.57
CA MET A 95 13.73 -3.06 1.71
C MET A 95 13.18 -2.51 3.03
N LYS A 96 12.72 -1.24 3.04
CA LYS A 96 12.17 -0.64 4.25
C LYS A 96 10.85 -1.30 4.64
N SER A 97 9.98 -1.53 3.68
CA SER A 97 8.72 -2.24 3.91
C SER A 97 8.97 -3.61 4.53
N THR A 98 9.80 -4.44 3.92
CA THR A 98 10.18 -5.76 4.46
C THR A 98 10.68 -5.67 5.91
N ALA A 99 11.63 -4.77 6.17
CA ALA A 99 12.24 -4.65 7.50
C ALA A 99 11.21 -4.22 8.55
N ASN A 100 10.34 -3.26 8.24
CA ASN A 100 9.33 -2.76 9.17
C ASN A 100 8.23 -3.79 9.46
N ILE A 101 7.74 -4.49 8.43
CA ILE A 101 6.74 -5.55 8.61
C ILE A 101 7.32 -6.71 9.43
N MET A 102 8.55 -7.14 9.16
CA MET A 102 9.22 -8.16 9.97
C MET A 102 9.43 -7.69 11.41
N ALA A 103 9.89 -6.45 11.62
CA ALA A 103 10.09 -5.89 12.95
C ALA A 103 8.78 -5.84 13.76
N LEU A 104 7.66 -5.43 13.12
CA LEU A 104 6.35 -5.40 13.77
C LEU A 104 5.85 -6.83 14.05
N GLY A 105 5.94 -7.74 13.08
CA GLY A 105 5.45 -9.11 13.21
C GLY A 105 6.16 -9.95 14.27
N LEU A 106 7.41 -9.59 14.58
CA LEU A 106 8.21 -10.23 15.63
C LEU A 106 8.15 -9.50 16.98
N ASP A 107 7.47 -8.36 17.06
CA ASP A 107 7.35 -7.59 18.29
C ASP A 107 6.35 -8.25 19.25
N ALA A 108 6.87 -8.77 20.36
CA ALA A 108 6.08 -9.50 21.36
C ALA A 108 4.99 -8.66 22.06
N ARG A 109 4.98 -7.33 21.86
CA ARG A 109 3.93 -6.45 22.39
C ARG A 109 2.58 -6.66 21.72
N PHE A 110 2.53 -7.27 20.52
CA PHE A 110 1.34 -7.35 19.69
C PHE A 110 0.96 -8.81 19.39
N ASP A 111 -0.34 -9.10 19.45
CA ASP A 111 -0.92 -10.31 18.86
C ASP A 111 -1.47 -9.95 17.47
N LEU A 112 -0.74 -10.37 16.44
CA LEU A 112 -1.03 -10.12 15.03
C LEU A 112 -1.51 -11.39 14.30
N THR A 113 -1.70 -12.51 15.02
CA THR A 113 -1.97 -13.82 14.42
C THR A 113 -3.25 -13.86 13.60
N ARG A 114 -4.22 -12.98 13.90
CA ARG A 114 -5.49 -12.87 13.18
C ARG A 114 -5.73 -11.50 12.58
N ALA A 115 -4.71 -10.63 12.62
CA ALA A 115 -4.82 -9.28 12.10
C ALA A 115 -4.96 -9.28 10.57
N TYR A 116 -5.84 -8.43 10.06
CA TYR A 116 -5.85 -8.07 8.64
C TYR A 116 -4.76 -7.04 8.37
N TRP A 117 -4.08 -7.19 7.25
CA TRP A 117 -3.04 -6.28 6.81
C TRP A 117 -3.56 -5.51 5.59
N LEU A 118 -3.80 -4.23 5.74
CA LEU A 118 -4.26 -3.35 4.67
C LEU A 118 -3.10 -2.44 4.25
N VAL A 119 -2.43 -2.78 3.16
CA VAL A 119 -1.53 -1.83 2.50
C VAL A 119 -2.38 -0.78 1.80
N ALA A 120 -2.18 0.48 2.13
CA ALA A 120 -2.93 1.62 1.62
C ALA A 120 -1.95 2.69 1.11
N GLY A 121 -1.59 2.62 -0.16
CA GLY A 121 -0.59 3.48 -0.78
C GLY A 121 -0.98 4.02 -2.15
N ILE A 122 -0.38 5.15 -2.52
CA ILE A 122 -0.53 5.71 -3.87
C ILE A 122 0.24 4.87 -4.90
N ALA A 123 -0.10 5.03 -6.18
CA ALA A 123 0.57 4.34 -7.28
C ALA A 123 0.49 5.15 -8.58
N GLY A 124 1.41 4.84 -9.51
CA GLY A 124 1.20 5.11 -10.93
C GLY A 124 0.15 4.15 -11.49
N ILE A 125 -0.69 4.63 -12.40
CA ILE A 125 -1.76 3.85 -13.02
C ILE A 125 -1.61 3.78 -14.54
N ASP A 126 -1.89 2.59 -15.12
CA ASP A 126 -1.98 2.46 -16.58
C ASP A 126 -3.19 3.26 -17.09
N PRO A 127 -2.99 4.25 -17.97
CA PRO A 127 -4.10 5.03 -18.53
C PRO A 127 -5.08 4.20 -19.36
N ALA A 128 -4.68 3.03 -19.83
CA ALA A 128 -5.57 2.11 -20.53
C ALA A 128 -6.67 1.51 -19.63
N ASP A 129 -6.41 1.41 -18.33
CA ASP A 129 -7.28 0.72 -17.37
C ASP A 129 -8.08 1.67 -16.48
N ALA A 130 -7.49 2.78 -16.02
CA ALA A 130 -8.19 3.66 -15.08
C ALA A 130 -7.68 5.11 -15.11
N SER A 131 -8.29 5.94 -14.28
CA SER A 131 -8.05 7.38 -14.16
C SER A 131 -7.40 7.77 -12.84
N LEU A 132 -6.87 8.99 -12.78
CA LEU A 132 -6.36 9.60 -11.54
C LEU A 132 -7.41 9.54 -10.43
N GLY A 133 -6.98 9.23 -9.21
CA GLY A 133 -7.84 9.07 -8.04
C GLY A 133 -8.56 7.73 -7.95
N SER A 134 -8.54 6.89 -9.00
CA SER A 134 -9.13 5.55 -8.95
C SER A 134 -8.41 4.67 -7.94
N ALA A 135 -9.15 3.80 -7.24
CA ALA A 135 -8.65 2.89 -6.23
C ALA A 135 -8.70 1.44 -6.72
N VAL A 136 -7.61 0.70 -6.53
CA VAL A 136 -7.40 -0.62 -7.11
C VAL A 136 -7.14 -1.64 -6.01
N TRP A 137 -8.01 -2.65 -5.89
CA TRP A 137 -7.75 -3.85 -5.12
C TRP A 137 -6.86 -4.79 -5.92
N SER A 138 -5.66 -5.04 -5.42
CA SER A 138 -4.68 -5.85 -6.14
C SER A 138 -5.08 -7.32 -6.23
N THR A 139 -4.92 -7.90 -7.42
CA THR A 139 -5.12 -9.34 -7.66
C THR A 139 -3.86 -10.13 -7.39
N TYR A 140 -2.75 -9.57 -7.86
CA TYR A 140 -1.39 -10.07 -7.68
C TYR A 140 -0.50 -8.91 -7.26
N VAL A 141 0.54 -9.21 -6.50
CA VAL A 141 1.71 -8.34 -6.35
C VAL A 141 2.85 -9.02 -7.11
N VAL A 142 3.34 -8.37 -8.16
CA VAL A 142 4.42 -8.89 -8.99
C VAL A 142 5.68 -8.09 -8.69
N ASP A 143 6.77 -8.79 -8.37
CA ASP A 143 8.07 -8.15 -8.15
C ASP A 143 8.67 -7.71 -9.49
N GLY A 144 9.02 -6.44 -9.60
CA GLY A 144 9.60 -5.84 -10.79
C GLY A 144 11.13 -5.78 -10.80
N ASP A 145 11.79 -6.24 -9.72
CA ASP A 145 13.24 -6.13 -9.58
C ASP A 145 14.00 -7.45 -9.81
N LEU A 146 13.30 -8.60 -9.77
CA LEU A 146 13.90 -9.91 -9.99
C LEU A 146 14.08 -10.22 -11.47
N GLY A 147 14.99 -9.52 -12.12
CA GLY A 147 15.24 -9.60 -13.55
C GLY A 147 16.71 -9.58 -13.95
N HIS A 148 16.95 -9.69 -15.25
CA HIS A 148 18.21 -9.36 -15.91
C HIS A 148 18.06 -8.02 -16.60
N GLU A 149 19.09 -7.20 -16.53
CA GLU A 149 19.18 -5.93 -17.24
C GLU A 149 20.51 -5.88 -18.00
N ILE A 150 20.45 -5.39 -19.23
CA ILE A 150 21.61 -4.99 -20.02
C ILE A 150 21.46 -3.53 -20.44
N ASP A 151 22.53 -2.88 -20.82
CA ASP A 151 22.43 -1.51 -21.34
C ASP A 151 21.63 -1.51 -22.66
N ALA A 152 20.68 -0.58 -22.80
CA ALA A 152 19.84 -0.48 -23.99
C ALA A 152 20.64 -0.31 -25.30
N ARG A 153 21.88 0.21 -25.22
CA ARG A 153 22.79 0.35 -26.37
C ARG A 153 23.49 -0.96 -26.77
N GLU A 154 23.41 -2.00 -25.92
CA GLU A 154 24.04 -3.30 -26.13
C GLU A 154 22.99 -4.42 -26.34
N MET A 155 21.70 -4.08 -26.28
CA MET A 155 20.64 -5.05 -26.51
C MET A 155 20.51 -5.40 -28.00
N PRO A 156 20.06 -6.63 -28.36
CA PRO A 156 19.72 -7.01 -29.73
C PRO A 156 18.67 -6.06 -30.34
N GLU A 157 18.78 -5.79 -31.66
CA GLU A 157 17.89 -4.86 -32.37
C GLU A 157 16.41 -5.28 -32.38
N ASP A 158 16.14 -6.57 -32.23
CA ASP A 158 14.81 -7.16 -32.19
C ASP A 158 14.17 -7.15 -30.78
N TRP A 159 14.89 -6.67 -29.76
CA TRP A 159 14.32 -6.53 -28.42
C TRP A 159 13.65 -5.16 -28.25
N ALA A 160 12.46 -5.14 -27.63
CA ALA A 160 11.76 -3.89 -27.35
C ALA A 160 12.28 -3.15 -26.11
N TYR A 161 12.90 -3.87 -25.18
CA TYR A 161 13.47 -3.32 -23.93
C TYR A 161 14.59 -4.23 -23.39
N PRO A 162 15.52 -3.67 -22.59
CA PRO A 162 16.72 -4.38 -22.15
C PRO A 162 16.54 -5.19 -20.86
N TYR A 163 15.36 -5.19 -20.26
CA TYR A 163 15.06 -5.77 -18.96
C TYR A 163 14.12 -6.96 -19.11
N PHE A 164 14.47 -8.15 -18.58
CA PHE A 164 13.71 -9.36 -18.80
C PHE A 164 13.77 -10.32 -17.59
N PRO A 165 12.79 -11.25 -17.43
CA PRO A 165 12.69 -12.13 -16.28
C PRO A 165 13.92 -13.02 -16.08
N ARG A 166 14.36 -13.21 -14.84
CA ARG A 166 15.58 -13.97 -14.45
C ARG A 166 15.70 -15.35 -15.09
N ARG A 167 14.59 -16.03 -15.37
CA ARG A 167 14.58 -17.38 -15.94
C ARG A 167 14.21 -17.39 -17.41
N ALA A 168 14.13 -16.23 -18.01
CA ALA A 168 13.92 -16.04 -19.44
C ALA A 168 15.26 -15.82 -20.16
N SER A 169 15.25 -16.00 -21.47
CA SER A 169 16.38 -15.70 -22.36
C SER A 169 16.14 -14.46 -23.22
N THR A 170 14.91 -13.95 -23.23
CA THR A 170 14.49 -12.77 -23.99
C THR A 170 13.33 -12.07 -23.27
N PRO A 171 13.06 -10.79 -23.58
CA PRO A 171 11.90 -10.07 -23.04
C PRO A 171 10.54 -10.76 -23.30
N TYR A 172 10.41 -11.46 -24.40
CA TYR A 172 9.16 -12.12 -24.83
C TYR A 172 9.17 -13.65 -24.69
N ALA A 173 9.95 -14.16 -23.75
CA ALA A 173 9.98 -15.60 -23.51
C ALA A 173 8.62 -16.15 -23.06
N THR A 174 8.39 -17.43 -23.30
CA THR A 174 7.22 -18.13 -22.78
C THR A 174 7.22 -18.09 -21.25
N PRO A 175 6.10 -17.76 -20.60
CA PRO A 175 5.97 -17.75 -19.14
C PRO A 175 6.40 -19.08 -18.50
N ARG A 176 6.98 -19.00 -17.33
CA ARG A 176 7.36 -20.15 -16.50
C ARG A 176 6.81 -19.99 -15.11
N PRO A 177 6.42 -21.06 -14.43
CA PRO A 177 5.96 -20.98 -13.05
C PRO A 177 6.99 -20.26 -12.18
N PRO A 178 6.56 -19.30 -11.32
CA PRO A 178 7.44 -18.61 -10.40
C PRO A 178 7.93 -19.56 -9.31
N SER A 179 9.05 -19.23 -8.65
CA SER A 179 9.63 -20.08 -7.62
C SER A 179 10.23 -19.37 -6.42
N GLU A 180 10.46 -18.05 -6.49
CA GLU A 180 11.27 -17.34 -5.48
C GLU A 180 10.74 -15.94 -5.12
N GLY A 181 9.43 -15.73 -5.15
CA GLY A 181 8.84 -14.44 -4.79
C GLY A 181 8.72 -13.46 -5.94
N GLU A 182 8.71 -13.95 -7.16
CA GLU A 182 8.47 -13.13 -8.35
C GLU A 182 7.00 -12.66 -8.45
N ILE A 183 6.09 -13.42 -7.86
CA ILE A 183 4.67 -13.08 -7.79
C ILE A 183 4.07 -13.57 -6.46
N PHE A 184 3.21 -12.76 -5.88
CA PHE A 184 2.43 -13.06 -4.69
C PHE A 184 0.95 -13.06 -5.06
N VAL A 185 0.31 -14.21 -4.89
CA VAL A 185 -1.13 -14.38 -5.12
C VAL A 185 -1.87 -13.94 -3.85
N LEU A 186 -2.76 -12.97 -3.97
CA LEU A 186 -3.58 -12.51 -2.85
C LEU A 186 -4.87 -13.34 -2.75
N ASN A 187 -5.46 -13.39 -1.55
CA ASN A 187 -6.70 -14.12 -1.30
C ASN A 187 -7.86 -13.56 -2.15
N ASP A 188 -8.29 -14.33 -3.13
CA ASP A 188 -9.33 -13.94 -4.09
C ASP A 188 -10.68 -13.67 -3.42
N GLY A 189 -11.06 -14.49 -2.46
CA GLY A 189 -12.31 -14.33 -1.73
C GLY A 189 -12.35 -13.03 -0.94
N LEU A 190 -11.28 -12.74 -0.16
CA LEU A 190 -11.16 -11.51 0.62
C LEU A 190 -11.11 -10.27 -0.30
N ARG A 191 -10.33 -10.29 -1.37
CA ARG A 191 -10.27 -9.21 -2.35
C ARG A 191 -11.63 -8.97 -3.02
N ASN A 192 -12.30 -10.01 -3.48
CA ASN A 192 -13.62 -9.88 -4.12
C ASN A 192 -14.65 -9.34 -3.14
N TRP A 193 -14.59 -9.76 -1.87
CA TRP A 193 -15.43 -9.20 -0.83
C TRP A 193 -15.15 -7.71 -0.61
N ALA A 194 -13.88 -7.30 -0.48
CA ALA A 194 -13.49 -5.89 -0.33
C ALA A 194 -13.95 -5.04 -1.52
N TYR A 195 -13.79 -5.56 -2.73
CA TYR A 195 -14.29 -4.91 -3.94
C TYR A 195 -15.82 -4.76 -3.91
N ALA A 196 -16.55 -5.79 -3.51
CA ALA A 196 -18.02 -5.74 -3.43
C ALA A 196 -18.51 -4.69 -2.42
N GLN A 197 -17.78 -4.46 -1.32
CA GLN A 197 -18.09 -3.40 -0.35
C GLN A 197 -17.86 -1.98 -0.91
N THR A 198 -17.02 -1.83 -1.93
CA THR A 198 -16.48 -0.51 -2.31
C THR A 198 -16.69 -0.11 -3.76
N LYS A 199 -17.07 -1.03 -4.64
CA LYS A 199 -17.19 -0.79 -6.10
C LYS A 199 -18.16 0.31 -6.51
N ASP A 200 -19.14 0.59 -5.68
CA ASP A 200 -20.20 1.58 -5.94
C ASP A 200 -19.95 2.92 -5.20
N LEU A 201 -18.80 3.07 -4.53
CA LEU A 201 -18.42 4.31 -3.87
C LEU A 201 -18.16 5.41 -4.92
N THR A 202 -18.65 6.61 -4.64
CA THR A 202 -18.27 7.81 -5.38
C THR A 202 -16.94 8.32 -4.81
N LEU A 203 -15.87 8.20 -5.59
CA LEU A 203 -14.56 8.64 -5.17
C LEU A 203 -14.37 10.16 -5.38
N PRO A 204 -13.51 10.82 -4.57
CA PRO A 204 -13.23 12.24 -4.71
C PRO A 204 -12.62 12.58 -6.06
N ASP A 205 -13.25 13.48 -6.79
CA ASP A 205 -12.75 14.05 -8.05
C ASP A 205 -12.40 15.52 -7.82
N LEU A 206 -11.17 15.76 -7.40
CA LEU A 206 -10.71 17.06 -6.93
C LEU A 206 -10.41 18.02 -8.12
N PRO A 207 -10.43 19.34 -7.89
CA PRO A 207 -10.08 20.32 -8.92
C PRO A 207 -8.71 20.06 -9.54
N GLY A 208 -8.59 20.20 -10.85
CA GLY A 208 -7.37 19.94 -11.61
C GLY A 208 -7.20 18.49 -12.09
N MET A 209 -7.88 17.52 -11.47
CA MET A 209 -7.77 16.11 -11.91
C MET A 209 -8.48 15.90 -13.26
N ALA A 210 -9.62 16.54 -13.47
CA ALA A 210 -10.36 16.44 -14.75
C ALA A 210 -9.55 17.02 -15.92
N GLU A 211 -8.87 18.15 -15.72
CA GLU A 211 -7.99 18.77 -16.70
C GLU A 211 -6.77 17.87 -16.99
N ALA A 212 -6.17 17.29 -15.96
CA ALA A 212 -5.04 16.38 -16.11
C ALA A 212 -5.43 15.10 -16.88
N ARG A 213 -6.65 14.60 -16.71
CA ARG A 213 -7.20 13.44 -17.44
C ARG A 213 -7.56 13.76 -18.90
N ALA A 214 -8.04 14.98 -19.17
CA ALA A 214 -8.62 15.35 -20.47
C ALA A 214 -7.63 15.22 -21.63
N VAL A 215 -6.34 15.34 -21.38
CA VAL A 215 -5.27 15.29 -22.40
C VAL A 215 -4.92 13.89 -22.86
N TYR A 216 -5.29 12.83 -22.10
CA TYR A 216 -5.04 11.44 -22.49
C TYR A 216 -6.00 11.00 -23.58
N ALA A 217 -5.60 9.99 -24.37
CA ALA A 217 -6.42 9.45 -25.45
C ALA A 217 -7.36 8.34 -24.94
N GLU A 218 -6.91 7.57 -23.98
CA GLU A 218 -7.53 6.37 -23.45
C GLU A 218 -8.88 6.68 -22.77
N PRO A 219 -9.96 5.97 -23.14
CA PRO A 219 -11.27 6.24 -22.54
C PRO A 219 -11.32 6.03 -21.03
N ALA A 220 -10.59 5.04 -20.52
CA ALA A 220 -10.54 4.75 -19.09
C ALA A 220 -9.86 5.89 -18.30
N ALA A 221 -8.77 6.45 -18.83
CA ALA A 221 -8.06 7.57 -18.22
C ALA A 221 -8.95 8.82 -18.04
N LYS A 222 -9.93 9.03 -18.93
CA LYS A 222 -10.80 10.22 -18.91
C LYS A 222 -11.98 10.12 -17.94
N ARG A 223 -12.26 8.94 -17.40
CA ARG A 223 -13.38 8.73 -16.47
C ARG A 223 -13.15 9.48 -15.15
N PRO A 224 -14.22 9.87 -14.44
CA PRO A 224 -14.11 10.15 -13.01
C PRO A 224 -13.48 8.97 -12.26
N PRO A 225 -12.85 9.18 -11.09
CA PRO A 225 -12.28 8.11 -10.29
C PRO A 225 -13.28 7.00 -9.94
N PHE A 226 -12.83 5.76 -9.92
CA PHE A 226 -13.67 4.61 -9.61
C PHE A 226 -12.86 3.48 -8.96
N VAL A 227 -13.54 2.51 -8.35
CA VAL A 227 -12.90 1.33 -7.75
C VAL A 227 -12.86 0.20 -8.76
N LEU A 228 -11.70 -0.48 -8.86
CA LEU A 228 -11.50 -1.62 -9.74
C LEU A 228 -10.57 -2.67 -9.11
N LYS A 229 -10.35 -3.76 -9.83
CA LYS A 229 -9.37 -4.80 -9.50
C LYS A 229 -8.31 -4.88 -10.60
N GLY A 230 -7.06 -5.20 -10.23
CA GLY A 230 -5.99 -5.40 -11.19
C GLY A 230 -4.69 -5.83 -10.52
N ALA A 231 -3.71 -6.26 -11.30
CA ALA A 231 -2.41 -6.63 -10.77
C ALA A 231 -1.56 -5.39 -10.47
N HIS A 232 -0.75 -5.52 -9.44
CA HIS A 232 0.19 -4.50 -9.00
C HIS A 232 1.62 -4.94 -9.29
N LEU A 233 2.41 -4.07 -9.91
CA LEU A 233 3.86 -4.23 -10.09
C LEU A 233 4.59 -3.44 -9.00
N ALA A 234 5.40 -4.13 -8.19
CA ALA A 234 6.22 -3.53 -7.14
C ALA A 234 7.70 -3.52 -7.56
N ALA A 235 8.29 -2.35 -7.72
CA ALA A 235 9.71 -2.18 -8.04
C ALA A 235 10.30 -0.98 -7.31
N MET A 236 11.53 -1.10 -6.81
CA MET A 236 12.21 0.02 -6.14
C MET A 236 12.60 1.16 -7.08
N THR A 237 12.77 0.86 -8.34
CA THR A 237 13.02 1.87 -9.37
C THR A 237 11.71 2.52 -9.79
N PHE A 238 11.60 3.85 -9.60
CA PHE A 238 10.52 4.61 -10.21
C PHE A 238 10.77 4.70 -11.71
N TRP A 239 9.91 4.08 -12.49
CA TRP A 239 9.96 4.08 -13.95
C TRP A 239 8.78 4.87 -14.54
N HIS A 240 8.95 5.37 -15.76
CA HIS A 240 7.93 6.17 -16.43
C HIS A 240 8.10 6.15 -17.95
N GLY A 241 6.99 6.07 -18.68
CA GLY A 241 6.97 6.13 -20.14
C GLY A 241 6.28 4.95 -20.79
N ALA A 242 5.84 5.12 -22.05
CA ALA A 242 5.07 4.13 -22.78
C ALA A 242 5.81 2.79 -22.93
N LEU A 243 7.11 2.82 -23.24
CA LEU A 243 7.89 1.57 -23.39
C LEU A 243 8.02 0.81 -22.07
N MET A 244 8.16 1.54 -20.94
CA MET A 244 8.17 0.92 -19.61
C MET A 244 6.78 0.45 -19.19
N ASN A 245 5.72 1.10 -19.62
CA ASN A 245 4.34 0.63 -19.42
C ASN A 245 4.08 -0.68 -20.19
N ASP A 246 4.54 -0.78 -21.43
CA ASP A 246 4.48 -2.01 -22.21
C ASP A 246 5.28 -3.13 -21.56
N TRP A 247 6.49 -2.82 -21.06
CA TRP A 247 7.26 -3.78 -20.26
C TRP A 247 6.49 -4.24 -19.02
N ALA A 248 5.87 -3.36 -18.27
CA ALA A 248 5.11 -3.71 -17.07
C ALA A 248 3.93 -4.64 -17.37
N ASN A 249 3.21 -4.38 -18.48
CA ASN A 249 2.14 -5.26 -18.97
C ASN A 249 2.68 -6.66 -19.32
N HIS A 250 3.79 -6.75 -20.06
CA HIS A 250 4.42 -8.03 -20.39
C HIS A 250 4.99 -8.75 -19.17
N TRP A 251 5.58 -7.99 -18.22
CA TRP A 251 6.15 -8.55 -17.00
C TRP A 251 5.10 -9.18 -16.11
N VAL A 252 3.98 -8.50 -15.90
CA VAL A 252 2.85 -9.03 -15.13
C VAL A 252 2.24 -10.23 -15.85
N ALA A 253 2.03 -10.15 -17.16
CA ALA A 253 1.54 -11.28 -17.94
C ALA A 253 2.49 -12.49 -17.89
N TYR A 254 3.81 -12.26 -17.91
CA TYR A 254 4.80 -13.34 -17.80
C TYR A 254 4.67 -14.09 -16.48
N TRP A 255 4.71 -13.38 -15.34
CA TRP A 255 4.72 -14.01 -14.03
C TRP A 255 3.35 -14.55 -13.59
N SER A 256 2.27 -13.98 -14.06
CA SER A 256 0.89 -14.46 -13.83
C SER A 256 0.42 -15.51 -14.83
N GLU A 257 1.29 -15.99 -15.73
CA GLU A 257 0.94 -16.92 -16.80
C GLU A 257 -0.25 -16.42 -17.65
N GLY A 258 -0.31 -15.10 -17.88
CA GLY A 258 -1.35 -14.44 -18.68
C GLY A 258 -2.66 -14.16 -17.94
N GLN A 259 -2.75 -14.43 -16.65
CA GLN A 259 -3.99 -14.24 -15.89
C GLN A 259 -4.10 -12.85 -15.24
N GLY A 260 -2.97 -12.17 -14.99
CA GLY A 260 -2.94 -10.83 -14.40
C GLY A 260 -3.02 -9.73 -15.46
N ASN A 261 -3.83 -8.70 -15.22
CA ASN A 261 -3.80 -7.45 -15.95
C ASN A 261 -3.03 -6.43 -15.12
N PHE A 262 -1.92 -5.90 -15.65
CA PHE A 262 -1.20 -4.80 -15.00
C PHE A 262 -2.07 -3.56 -14.93
N VAL A 263 -2.22 -2.98 -13.75
CA VAL A 263 -3.01 -1.75 -13.54
C VAL A 263 -2.23 -0.70 -12.77
N THR A 264 -1.49 -1.10 -11.73
CA THR A 264 -0.79 -0.15 -10.85
C THR A 264 0.68 -0.51 -10.65
N SER A 265 1.50 0.52 -10.43
CA SER A 265 2.91 0.35 -10.05
C SER A 265 3.26 1.24 -8.85
N ALA A 266 3.93 0.64 -7.86
CA ALA A 266 4.56 1.34 -6.73
C ALA A 266 5.80 0.55 -6.24
N MET A 267 6.26 0.75 -4.99
CA MET A 267 7.64 0.40 -4.64
C MET A 267 7.77 -0.58 -3.45
N GLU A 268 6.69 -1.00 -2.78
CA GLU A 268 6.82 -1.61 -1.45
C GLU A 268 6.19 -3.01 -1.30
N ASP A 269 5.21 -3.33 -2.14
CA ASP A 269 4.26 -4.42 -1.85
C ASP A 269 4.87 -5.80 -1.91
N SER A 270 5.86 -6.04 -2.79
CA SER A 270 6.60 -7.30 -2.82
C SER A 270 7.34 -7.54 -1.50
N GLY A 271 7.87 -6.47 -0.88
CA GLY A 271 8.50 -6.54 0.43
C GLY A 271 7.54 -6.84 1.57
N THR A 272 6.36 -6.19 1.55
CA THR A 272 5.29 -6.48 2.53
C THR A 272 4.80 -7.93 2.39
N ALA A 273 4.49 -8.37 1.18
CA ALA A 273 4.02 -9.72 0.90
C ALA A 273 5.06 -10.79 1.29
N GLN A 274 6.34 -10.55 0.97
CA GLN A 274 7.43 -11.45 1.35
C GLN A 274 7.59 -11.55 2.86
N ALA A 275 7.55 -10.44 3.58
CA ALA A 275 7.63 -10.42 5.03
C ALA A 275 6.47 -11.20 5.67
N LEU A 276 5.24 -10.97 5.19
CA LEU A 276 4.07 -11.68 5.68
C LEU A 276 4.13 -13.19 5.38
N THR A 277 4.68 -13.60 4.24
CA THR A 277 4.93 -15.02 3.95
C THR A 277 5.85 -15.66 4.99
N TYR A 278 6.86 -14.95 5.46
CA TYR A 278 7.76 -15.47 6.51
C TYR A 278 7.09 -15.46 7.89
N LEU A 279 6.34 -14.44 8.22
CA LEU A 279 5.61 -14.34 9.47
C LEU A 279 4.49 -15.38 9.57
N ASP A 280 3.82 -15.69 8.46
CA ASP A 280 2.82 -16.76 8.37
C ASP A 280 3.45 -18.13 8.68
N ARG A 281 4.59 -18.46 8.08
CA ARG A 281 5.35 -19.69 8.38
C ARG A 281 5.76 -19.80 9.86
N LEU A 282 5.92 -18.68 10.54
CA LEU A 282 6.22 -18.61 11.98
C LEU A 282 4.94 -18.61 12.86
N GLY A 283 3.75 -18.60 12.28
CA GLY A 283 2.48 -18.47 12.99
C GLY A 283 2.32 -17.11 13.69
N LYS A 284 2.94 -16.06 13.15
CA LYS A 284 2.90 -14.68 13.68
C LYS A 284 1.91 -13.78 12.94
N ALA A 285 1.56 -14.14 11.73
CA ALA A 285 0.55 -13.50 10.90
C ALA A 285 -0.19 -14.57 10.09
N ASP A 286 -1.23 -14.17 9.38
CA ASP A 286 -1.96 -15.00 8.43
C ASP A 286 -1.90 -14.29 7.07
N TYR A 287 -1.18 -14.87 6.11
CA TYR A 287 -0.99 -14.29 4.78
C TYR A 287 -2.32 -14.13 4.03
N ASP A 288 -3.29 -15.00 4.25
CA ASP A 288 -4.61 -14.93 3.62
C ASP A 288 -5.43 -13.69 4.06
N ARG A 289 -4.92 -12.91 5.04
CA ARG A 289 -5.51 -11.66 5.52
C ARG A 289 -4.82 -10.41 4.96
N LEU A 290 -3.92 -10.57 3.98
CA LEU A 290 -3.30 -9.45 3.28
C LEU A 290 -4.25 -8.89 2.22
N MET A 291 -4.45 -7.57 2.26
CA MET A 291 -5.12 -6.77 1.25
C MET A 291 -4.17 -5.66 0.77
N VAL A 292 -4.09 -5.46 -0.52
CA VAL A 292 -3.33 -4.37 -1.12
C VAL A 292 -4.29 -3.45 -1.87
N LEU A 293 -4.39 -2.22 -1.40
CA LEU A 293 -5.17 -1.13 -1.98
C LEU A 293 -4.21 -0.05 -2.47
N ARG A 294 -4.26 0.23 -3.77
CA ARG A 294 -3.46 1.30 -4.38
C ARG A 294 -4.38 2.33 -5.05
N ALA A 295 -4.05 3.62 -4.92
CA ALA A 295 -4.82 4.68 -5.58
C ALA A 295 -3.95 5.53 -6.49
N ALA A 296 -4.51 5.93 -7.62
CA ALA A 296 -3.81 6.56 -8.72
C ALA A 296 -3.42 8.02 -8.42
N SER A 297 -2.15 8.29 -8.14
CA SER A 297 -1.60 9.63 -7.97
C SER A 297 -1.13 10.25 -9.28
N ASN A 298 -0.65 9.44 -10.21
CA ASN A 298 -0.11 9.81 -11.52
C ASN A 298 -0.34 8.69 -12.53
N TYR A 299 -0.14 8.97 -13.82
CA TYR A 299 -0.12 7.95 -14.85
C TYR A 299 1.29 7.37 -15.02
N THR A 300 1.37 6.12 -15.45
CA THR A 300 2.64 5.44 -15.78
C THR A 300 3.25 5.94 -17.07
N THR A 301 2.46 6.63 -17.90
CA THR A 301 2.90 7.21 -19.18
C THR A 301 2.68 8.73 -19.20
N PRO A 302 3.51 9.50 -19.92
CA PRO A 302 3.25 10.92 -20.11
C PRO A 302 2.01 11.15 -20.99
N PRO A 303 1.39 12.32 -20.91
CA PRO A 303 0.33 12.69 -21.85
C PRO A 303 0.88 12.81 -23.29
N PRO A 304 0.02 12.66 -24.32
CA PRO A 304 0.41 12.76 -25.71
C PRO A 304 1.22 14.03 -26.02
N GLY A 305 2.34 13.86 -26.75
CA GLY A 305 3.22 14.96 -27.14
C GLY A 305 4.25 15.40 -26.08
N VAL A 306 4.20 14.82 -24.89
CA VAL A 306 5.19 15.09 -23.82
C VAL A 306 6.17 13.92 -23.71
N THR A 307 7.47 14.21 -23.59
CA THR A 307 8.47 13.15 -23.39
C THR A 307 8.43 12.64 -21.95
N PRO A 308 8.77 11.35 -21.70
CA PRO A 308 8.84 10.80 -20.33
C PRO A 308 9.72 11.60 -19.40
N ALA A 309 10.90 12.04 -19.88
CA ALA A 309 11.84 12.85 -19.09
C ALA A 309 11.22 14.21 -18.69
N HIS A 310 10.55 14.88 -19.62
CA HIS A 310 9.90 16.17 -19.33
C HIS A 310 8.76 15.99 -18.31
N ASN A 311 7.91 14.98 -18.49
CA ASN A 311 6.81 14.72 -17.58
C ASN A 311 7.31 14.40 -16.16
N LEU A 312 8.29 13.51 -16.04
CA LEU A 312 8.90 13.14 -14.76
C LEU A 312 9.49 14.34 -14.00
N LEU A 313 10.19 15.23 -14.71
CA LEU A 313 10.75 16.44 -14.10
C LEU A 313 9.66 17.44 -13.70
N SER A 314 8.59 17.54 -14.47
CA SER A 314 7.43 18.38 -14.15
C SER A 314 6.72 17.87 -12.89
N GLU A 315 6.40 16.60 -12.81
CA GLU A 315 5.77 15.96 -11.64
C GLU A 315 6.63 16.11 -10.38
N ARG A 316 7.96 16.05 -10.53
CA ARG A 316 8.89 16.24 -9.43
C ARG A 316 8.88 17.67 -8.88
N SER A 317 8.62 18.67 -9.71
CA SER A 317 8.60 20.10 -9.33
C SER A 317 7.24 20.56 -8.84
N SER A 318 6.15 20.08 -9.43
CA SER A 318 4.77 20.51 -9.15
C SER A 318 3.98 19.52 -8.27
N GLY A 319 4.49 18.30 -8.07
CA GLY A 319 3.78 17.18 -7.46
C GLY A 319 2.86 16.48 -8.44
N TYR A 320 2.35 15.30 -8.03
CA TYR A 320 1.40 14.53 -8.82
C TYR A 320 0.01 15.17 -8.78
N SER A 321 -0.60 15.33 -9.95
CA SER A 321 -1.92 15.96 -10.09
C SER A 321 -3.04 15.16 -9.39
N GLY A 322 -2.88 13.87 -9.25
CA GLY A 322 -3.83 12.99 -8.56
C GLY A 322 -3.53 12.72 -7.08
N LEU A 323 -2.43 13.26 -6.49
CA LEU A 323 -1.99 12.89 -5.14
C LEU A 323 -3.10 13.04 -4.08
N LEU A 324 -3.68 14.22 -3.97
CA LEU A 324 -4.70 14.48 -2.96
C LEU A 324 -5.96 13.63 -3.16
N GLY A 325 -6.40 13.47 -4.42
CA GLY A 325 -7.50 12.57 -4.75
C GLY A 325 -7.20 11.10 -4.43
N ALA A 326 -5.95 10.67 -4.66
CA ALA A 326 -5.51 9.32 -4.35
C ALA A 326 -5.52 9.05 -2.84
N VAL A 327 -4.94 9.92 -2.00
CA VAL A 327 -4.94 9.72 -0.54
C VAL A 327 -6.34 9.79 0.06
N GLU A 328 -7.22 10.64 -0.46
CA GLU A 328 -8.64 10.67 -0.10
C GLU A 328 -9.35 9.35 -0.46
N SER A 329 -9.10 8.82 -1.65
CA SER A 329 -9.66 7.55 -2.11
C SER A 329 -9.15 6.37 -1.27
N LEU A 330 -7.85 6.35 -0.92
CA LEU A 330 -7.27 5.34 -0.03
C LEU A 330 -7.98 5.29 1.32
N TYR A 331 -8.16 6.45 1.94
CA TYR A 331 -8.86 6.53 3.21
C TYR A 331 -10.32 6.09 3.08
N LEU A 332 -11.06 6.63 2.11
CA LEU A 332 -12.48 6.32 1.91
C LEU A 332 -12.70 4.82 1.66
N VAL A 333 -11.99 4.27 0.69
CA VAL A 333 -12.14 2.86 0.26
C VAL A 333 -11.61 1.91 1.35
N GLY A 334 -10.42 2.19 1.88
CA GLY A 334 -9.80 1.35 2.89
C GLY A 334 -10.57 1.36 4.22
N ASN A 335 -11.02 2.52 4.71
CA ASN A 335 -11.79 2.61 5.95
C ASN A 335 -13.17 1.96 5.81
N THR A 336 -13.83 2.04 4.64
CA THR A 336 -15.08 1.31 4.37
C THR A 336 -14.91 -0.20 4.59
N VAL A 337 -13.81 -0.77 4.09
CA VAL A 337 -13.50 -2.19 4.29
C VAL A 337 -13.15 -2.49 5.75
N LEU A 338 -12.36 -1.65 6.41
CA LEU A 338 -12.03 -1.83 7.83
C LEU A 338 -13.27 -1.83 8.71
N GLU A 339 -14.19 -0.87 8.54
CA GLU A 339 -15.44 -0.81 9.29
C GLU A 339 -16.29 -2.08 9.07
N ALA A 340 -16.40 -2.54 7.83
CA ALA A 340 -17.14 -3.77 7.50
C ALA A 340 -16.49 -5.02 8.13
N LEU A 341 -15.16 -5.12 8.15
CA LEU A 341 -14.43 -6.21 8.82
C LEU A 341 -14.67 -6.21 10.33
N LEU A 342 -14.59 -5.04 10.95
CA LEU A 342 -14.69 -4.89 12.40
C LEU A 342 -16.12 -5.06 12.91
N ALA A 343 -17.13 -4.69 12.12
CA ALA A 343 -18.54 -4.82 12.47
C ALA A 343 -18.94 -6.28 12.75
N ASP A 344 -18.35 -7.26 12.07
CA ASP A 344 -18.60 -8.68 12.29
C ASP A 344 -17.31 -9.42 12.70
N TRP A 345 -16.51 -8.78 13.57
CA TRP A 345 -15.23 -9.31 14.01
C TRP A 345 -15.28 -10.76 14.51
N PRO A 346 -16.27 -11.19 15.32
CA PRO A 346 -16.32 -12.59 15.78
C PRO A 346 -16.28 -13.61 14.64
N LYS A 347 -16.91 -13.30 13.50
CA LYS A 347 -16.88 -14.14 12.31
C LYS A 347 -15.56 -13.98 11.53
N HIS A 348 -15.16 -12.75 11.29
CA HIS A 348 -13.98 -12.43 10.48
C HIS A 348 -12.67 -12.77 11.20
N ALA A 349 -12.66 -12.88 12.53
CA ALA A 349 -11.52 -13.39 13.27
C ALA A 349 -11.26 -14.89 13.03
N VAL A 350 -12.30 -15.67 12.71
CA VAL A 350 -12.20 -17.12 12.45
C VAL A 350 -11.70 -17.39 11.04
N ALA A 351 -12.26 -16.70 10.04
CA ALA A 351 -11.87 -16.85 8.65
C ALA A 351 -12.07 -15.52 7.90
N PRO A 352 -11.22 -15.22 6.89
CA PRO A 352 -11.44 -14.09 6.01
C PRO A 352 -12.83 -14.15 5.35
N PRO A 353 -13.53 -13.00 5.21
CA PRO A 353 -14.75 -12.95 4.42
C PRO A 353 -14.46 -13.24 2.96
N SER A 354 -15.43 -13.85 2.29
CA SER A 354 -15.35 -14.18 0.87
C SER A 354 -16.59 -13.70 0.14
N ALA A 355 -16.39 -13.18 -1.06
CA ALA A 355 -17.43 -13.07 -2.06
C ALA A 355 -17.00 -13.89 -3.29
N ASP A 356 -17.99 -14.55 -3.88
CA ASP A 356 -17.81 -15.36 -5.09
C ASP A 356 -17.45 -14.52 -6.33
#